data_ac73a481095669a6d27c488ba2dce3da
#
_entry.id   ac73a481095669a6d27c488ba2dce3da
#
_cell.length_a   1.000
_cell.length_b   1.000
_cell.length_c   1.000
_cell.angle_alpha   90.00
_cell.angle_beta   90.00
_cell.angle_gamma   90.00
#
_symmetry.space_group_name_H-M   'P 1'
#
loop_
_entity.id
_entity.type
_entity.pdbx_description
1 polymer ?
#
loop_
_entity_poly.entity_id
_entity_poly.type
_entity_poly.pdbx_seq_one_letter_code
_entity_poly.pdbx_strand_id
1 'polypeptide(L)'
;QAPSLKYLKLGEGPFYTLLRNYHLCHLEIPKTIREVMQEGQVLLDNSSKPSTSVVAIAKTALKPGQFIKQALGSFEVRGEAILINAMPDHLPIGLMRNARIRHHIEPGQLLTMGDVDLPNSLALKAWQYTLHQSQ
;
A
#
# COMPACT_ATOMS: atom_id res chain seq x y z
N GLN A 1 -22.37 20.87 -4.90
CA GLN A 1 -22.39 19.40 -4.71
C GLN A 1 -23.18 18.73 -5.84
N ALA A 2 -22.70 17.61 -6.34
CA ALA A 2 -23.43 16.83 -7.32
C ALA A 2 -24.79 16.40 -6.73
N PRO A 3 -25.89 16.53 -7.48
CA PRO A 3 -27.24 16.18 -7.00
C PRO A 3 -27.33 14.77 -6.39
N SER A 4 -26.56 13.83 -6.93
CA SER A 4 -26.47 12.45 -6.46
C SER A 4 -25.95 12.32 -5.01
N LEU A 5 -24.98 13.13 -4.61
CA LEU A 5 -24.43 13.09 -3.25
C LEU A 5 -25.44 13.59 -2.22
N LYS A 6 -26.20 14.60 -2.59
CA LYS A 6 -27.30 15.13 -1.75
C LYS A 6 -28.44 14.10 -1.61
N TYR A 7 -28.81 13.46 -2.72
CA TYR A 7 -29.83 12.40 -2.71
C TYR A 7 -29.44 11.23 -1.81
N LEU A 8 -28.18 10.80 -1.86
CA LEU A 8 -27.62 9.70 -1.04
C LEU A 8 -27.33 10.12 0.40
N LYS A 9 -27.57 11.39 0.79
CA LYS A 9 -27.32 11.93 2.13
C LYS A 9 -25.91 11.66 2.66
N LEU A 10 -24.90 11.75 1.79
CA LEU A 10 -23.49 11.41 2.11
C LEU A 10 -22.75 12.52 2.85
N GLY A 11 -23.41 13.65 3.18
CA GLY A 11 -22.78 14.79 3.83
C GLY A 11 -22.13 15.77 2.85
N GLU A 12 -21.26 16.64 3.34
CA GLU A 12 -20.71 17.75 2.57
C GLU A 12 -19.30 17.48 1.98
N GLY A 13 -18.71 16.33 2.26
CA GLY A 13 -17.37 15.96 1.79
C GLY A 13 -16.25 16.73 2.50
N PRO A 14 -15.00 16.69 1.99
CA PRO A 14 -14.56 16.13 0.70
C PRO A 14 -14.50 14.59 0.64
N PHE A 15 -14.59 13.90 1.76
CA PHE A 15 -14.52 12.44 1.82
C PHE A 15 -15.88 11.84 2.10
N TYR A 16 -16.17 10.71 1.45
CA TYR A 16 -17.44 10.00 1.60
C TYR A 16 -17.19 8.53 1.87
N THR A 17 -17.98 7.94 2.79
CA THR A 17 -17.96 6.49 3.01
C THR A 17 -19.12 5.86 2.24
N LEU A 18 -18.80 4.96 1.30
CA LEU A 18 -19.77 4.18 0.55
C LEU A 18 -19.68 2.72 1.02
N LEU A 19 -20.79 2.22 1.56
CA LEU A 19 -20.90 0.82 1.94
C LEU A 19 -21.38 0.00 0.74
N ARG A 20 -20.56 -0.95 0.30
CA ARG A 20 -20.94 -2.00 -0.64
C ARG A 20 -21.02 -3.31 0.14
N ASN A 21 -22.22 -3.83 0.33
CA ASN A 21 -22.47 -5.00 1.17
C ASN A 21 -22.38 -6.33 0.43
N TYR A 22 -21.83 -6.34 -0.80
CA TYR A 22 -21.64 -7.54 -1.59
C TYR A 22 -20.37 -7.46 -2.44
N HIS A 23 -19.80 -8.63 -2.71
CA HIS A 23 -18.72 -8.84 -3.68
C HIS A 23 -19.19 -9.88 -4.69
N LEU A 24 -19.35 -9.46 -5.95
CA LEU A 24 -19.77 -10.32 -7.04
C LEU A 24 -18.62 -10.48 -8.05
N CYS A 25 -17.56 -11.14 -7.62
CA CYS A 25 -16.33 -11.31 -8.40
C CYS A 25 -16.58 -11.87 -9.80
N HIS A 26 -17.54 -12.79 -9.94
CA HIS A 26 -17.93 -13.37 -11.22
C HIS A 26 -18.55 -12.37 -12.20
N LEU A 27 -19.06 -11.24 -11.72
CA LEU A 27 -19.54 -10.12 -12.56
C LEU A 27 -18.47 -9.04 -12.72
N GLU A 28 -17.61 -8.84 -11.72
CA GLU A 28 -16.57 -7.81 -11.73
C GLU A 28 -15.39 -8.18 -12.63
N ILE A 29 -14.98 -9.47 -12.64
CA ILE A 29 -13.89 -9.95 -13.51
C ILE A 29 -14.19 -9.75 -15.01
N PRO A 30 -15.35 -10.20 -15.55
CA PRO A 30 -15.69 -9.94 -16.95
C PRO A 30 -15.77 -8.47 -17.31
N LYS A 31 -16.25 -7.62 -16.39
CA LYS A 31 -16.27 -6.17 -16.57
C LYS A 31 -14.85 -5.62 -16.71
N THR A 32 -13.94 -5.99 -15.81
CA THR A 32 -12.52 -5.58 -15.85
C THR A 32 -11.86 -6.00 -17.15
N ILE A 33 -12.05 -7.27 -17.58
CA ILE A 33 -11.49 -7.77 -18.84
C ILE A 33 -12.00 -6.93 -20.03
N ARG A 34 -13.29 -6.65 -20.07
CA ARG A 34 -13.90 -5.85 -21.14
C ARG A 34 -13.33 -4.43 -21.19
N GLU A 35 -13.22 -3.75 -20.04
CA GLU A 35 -12.69 -2.39 -19.96
C GLU A 35 -11.24 -2.33 -20.44
N VAL A 36 -10.39 -3.28 -20.03
CA VAL A 36 -9.00 -3.36 -20.49
C VAL A 36 -8.91 -3.63 -21.99
N MET A 37 -9.74 -4.54 -22.54
CA MET A 37 -9.68 -4.91 -23.94
C MET A 37 -10.30 -3.88 -24.89
N GLN A 38 -11.37 -3.22 -24.48
CA GLN A 38 -12.11 -2.28 -25.34
C GLN A 38 -11.61 -0.85 -25.20
N GLU A 39 -11.26 -0.45 -23.99
CA GLU A 39 -10.88 0.94 -23.68
C GLU A 39 -9.38 1.10 -23.54
N GLY A 40 -8.61 0.00 -23.43
CA GLY A 40 -7.16 0.01 -23.22
C GLY A 40 -6.74 0.70 -21.92
N GLN A 41 -7.69 0.85 -20.98
CA GLN A 41 -7.45 1.58 -19.75
C GLN A 41 -6.94 0.67 -18.63
N VAL A 42 -6.05 1.22 -17.83
CA VAL A 42 -5.62 0.62 -16.55
C VAL A 42 -6.61 1.05 -15.49
N LEU A 43 -7.25 0.10 -14.81
CA LEU A 43 -8.28 0.40 -13.80
C LEU A 43 -7.71 1.04 -12.53
N LEU A 44 -6.45 0.79 -12.24
CA LEU A 44 -5.73 1.36 -11.11
C LEU A 44 -4.31 1.69 -11.55
N ASP A 45 -4.00 2.96 -11.62
CA ASP A 45 -2.68 3.47 -11.99
C ASP A 45 -2.23 4.51 -10.96
N ASN A 46 -1.11 4.23 -10.29
CA ASN A 46 -0.45 5.18 -9.39
C ASN A 46 0.59 6.05 -10.14
N SER A 47 0.53 6.05 -11.48
CA SER A 47 1.43 6.73 -12.42
C SER A 47 2.88 6.24 -12.40
N SER A 48 3.68 6.73 -13.36
CA SER A 48 5.14 6.49 -13.38
C SER A 48 5.87 7.21 -12.24
N LYS A 49 5.21 8.22 -11.63
CA LYS A 49 5.69 8.97 -10.47
C LYS A 49 4.67 8.87 -9.35
N PRO A 50 4.62 7.75 -8.61
CA PRO A 50 3.64 7.55 -7.56
C PRO A 50 3.80 8.59 -6.45
N SER A 51 2.68 9.14 -5.99
CA SER A 51 2.66 10.10 -4.88
C SER A 51 2.35 9.44 -3.53
N THR A 52 1.73 8.25 -3.55
CA THR A 52 1.27 7.55 -2.36
C THR A 52 1.87 6.15 -2.28
N SER A 53 2.07 5.68 -1.06
CA SER A 53 2.54 4.33 -0.76
C SER A 53 1.90 3.82 0.53
N VAL A 54 2.20 2.58 0.90
CA VAL A 54 1.75 1.98 2.16
C VAL A 54 2.97 1.61 2.98
N VAL A 55 3.28 2.41 4.01
CA VAL A 55 4.39 2.16 4.92
C VAL A 55 4.07 1.04 5.90
N ALA A 56 5.07 0.26 6.27
CA ALA A 56 4.98 -0.70 7.37
C ALA A 56 5.07 0.00 8.72
N ILE A 57 4.18 -0.34 9.65
CA ILE A 57 4.18 0.13 11.05
C ILE A 57 4.21 -1.06 11.97
N ALA A 58 5.06 -1.02 12.98
CA ALA A 58 5.14 -2.04 14.00
C ALA A 58 3.86 -2.06 14.85
N LYS A 59 3.19 -3.20 14.97
CA LYS A 59 2.06 -3.41 15.90
C LYS A 59 2.53 -3.80 17.29
N THR A 60 3.68 -4.48 17.34
CA THR A 60 4.33 -4.95 18.56
C THR A 60 5.80 -4.56 18.52
N ALA A 61 6.50 -4.62 19.66
CA ALA A 61 7.95 -4.43 19.68
C ALA A 61 8.63 -5.49 18.81
N LEU A 62 9.50 -5.06 17.88
CA LEU A 62 10.28 -5.94 17.03
C LEU A 62 11.73 -5.97 17.50
N LYS A 63 12.33 -7.15 17.52
CA LYS A 63 13.68 -7.37 18.05
C LYS A 63 14.71 -7.46 16.93
N PRO A 64 15.96 -7.04 17.20
CA PRO A 64 17.05 -7.28 16.25
C PRO A 64 17.18 -8.76 15.89
N GLY A 65 17.35 -9.04 14.60
CA GLY A 65 17.41 -10.40 14.07
C GLY A 65 16.07 -11.11 13.90
N GLN A 66 14.95 -10.53 14.36
CA GLN A 66 13.62 -11.10 14.18
C GLN A 66 13.32 -11.29 12.68
N PHE A 67 12.84 -12.48 12.34
CA PHE A 67 12.49 -12.81 10.95
C PHE A 67 11.00 -12.65 10.70
N ILE A 68 10.66 -11.83 9.73
CA ILE A 68 9.28 -11.61 9.27
C ILE A 68 9.08 -12.38 7.96
N LYS A 69 8.41 -13.52 8.04
CA LYS A 69 8.13 -14.35 6.87
C LYS A 69 7.23 -13.63 5.86
N GLN A 70 6.21 -12.94 6.37
CA GLN A 70 5.25 -12.19 5.58
C GLN A 70 4.62 -11.10 6.44
N ALA A 71 4.66 -9.86 5.97
CA ALA A 71 4.09 -8.72 6.69
C ALA A 71 2.58 -8.60 6.51
N LEU A 72 2.10 -8.78 5.27
CA LEU A 72 0.66 -8.69 4.96
C LEU A 72 -0.11 -9.79 5.71
N GLY A 73 -1.09 -9.37 6.53
CA GLY A 73 -1.87 -10.28 7.36
C GLY A 73 -1.16 -10.76 8.63
N SER A 74 0.01 -10.21 8.96
CA SER A 74 0.76 -10.59 10.18
C SER A 74 0.23 -9.88 11.43
N PHE A 75 0.66 -10.37 12.60
CA PHE A 75 0.41 -9.70 13.88
C PHE A 75 1.51 -8.74 14.27
N GLU A 76 2.66 -8.78 13.61
CA GLU A 76 3.84 -7.97 13.91
C GLU A 76 3.76 -6.56 13.34
N VAL A 77 3.22 -6.43 12.12
CA VAL A 77 3.16 -5.15 11.41
C VAL A 77 1.79 -4.92 10.76
N ARG A 78 1.49 -3.66 10.48
CA ARG A 78 0.35 -3.21 9.68
C ARG A 78 0.79 -2.21 8.62
N GLY A 79 -0.04 -1.97 7.63
CA GLY A 79 0.18 -0.91 6.64
C GLY A 79 -0.59 0.35 6.98
N GLU A 80 -0.04 1.51 6.57
CA GLU A 80 -0.72 2.80 6.61
C GLU A 80 -0.38 3.58 5.34
N ALA A 81 -1.38 4.25 4.76
CA ALA A 81 -1.17 5.05 3.56
C ALA A 81 -0.42 6.34 3.92
N ILE A 82 0.62 6.64 3.13
CA ILE A 82 1.43 7.85 3.29
C ILE A 82 1.67 8.53 1.95
N LEU A 83 2.05 9.81 2.01
CA LEU A 83 2.66 10.50 0.88
C LEU A 83 4.15 10.18 0.83
N ILE A 84 4.64 9.73 -0.33
CA ILE A 84 6.06 9.36 -0.53
C ILE A 84 6.97 10.54 -0.22
N ASN A 85 6.58 11.75 -0.62
CA ASN A 85 7.36 12.97 -0.36
C ASN A 85 7.53 13.29 1.12
N ALA A 86 6.58 12.88 1.97
CA ALA A 86 6.66 13.11 3.41
C ALA A 86 7.64 12.13 4.11
N MET A 87 7.87 10.95 3.53
CA MET A 87 8.77 9.92 4.06
C MET A 87 9.40 9.13 2.91
N PRO A 88 10.39 9.70 2.21
CA PRO A 88 10.98 9.08 1.01
C PRO A 88 11.67 7.74 1.28
N ASP A 89 12.18 7.53 2.48
CA ASP A 89 12.91 6.34 2.92
C ASP A 89 12.01 5.27 3.58
N HIS A 90 10.69 5.48 3.59
CA HIS A 90 9.75 4.53 4.19
C HIS A 90 9.90 3.12 3.61
N LEU A 91 9.59 2.13 4.44
CA LEU A 91 9.55 0.73 4.02
C LEU A 91 8.14 0.36 3.53
N PRO A 92 7.91 0.15 2.23
CA PRO A 92 6.64 -0.37 1.75
C PRO A 92 6.36 -1.75 2.35
N ILE A 93 5.18 -1.91 2.96
CA ILE A 93 4.81 -3.17 3.62
C ILE A 93 4.85 -4.38 2.67
N GLY A 94 4.57 -4.16 1.39
CA GLY A 94 4.63 -5.22 0.36
C GLY A 94 6.02 -5.80 0.14
N LEU A 95 7.09 -5.08 0.50
CA LEU A 95 8.47 -5.55 0.40
C LEU A 95 8.90 -6.44 1.58
N MET A 96 8.17 -6.41 2.70
CA MET A 96 8.50 -7.16 3.92
C MET A 96 8.13 -8.64 3.84
N ARG A 97 8.56 -9.31 2.80
CA ARG A 97 8.51 -10.77 2.72
C ARG A 97 9.90 -11.33 2.93
N ASN A 98 10.04 -12.25 3.89
CA ASN A 98 11.33 -12.81 4.31
C ASN A 98 12.32 -11.72 4.75
N ALA A 99 11.83 -10.69 5.42
CA ALA A 99 12.62 -9.59 5.96
C ALA A 99 13.22 -9.94 7.31
N ARG A 100 14.36 -9.36 7.65
CA ARG A 100 14.99 -9.48 8.97
C ARG A 100 15.16 -8.09 9.58
N ILE A 101 14.70 -7.93 10.82
CA ILE A 101 14.80 -6.67 11.57
C ILE A 101 16.26 -6.43 11.98
N ARG A 102 16.77 -5.23 11.74
CA ARG A 102 18.16 -4.87 12.06
C ARG A 102 18.37 -4.43 13.51
N HIS A 103 17.42 -3.64 14.03
CA HIS A 103 17.51 -3.10 15.38
C HIS A 103 16.14 -3.12 16.06
N HIS A 104 16.09 -2.69 17.31
CA HIS A 104 14.83 -2.65 18.06
C HIS A 104 13.88 -1.60 17.47
N ILE A 105 12.61 -1.98 17.29
CA ILE A 105 11.54 -1.11 16.78
C ILE A 105 10.41 -1.11 17.82
N GLU A 106 9.98 0.07 18.21
CA GLU A 106 8.88 0.23 19.16
C GLU A 106 7.50 0.06 18.51
N PRO A 107 6.47 -0.38 19.26
CA PRO A 107 5.12 -0.41 18.78
C PRO A 107 4.66 0.98 18.30
N GLY A 108 4.00 1.04 17.15
CA GLY A 108 3.55 2.28 16.52
C GLY A 108 4.60 3.01 15.67
N GLN A 109 5.85 2.56 15.70
CA GLN A 109 6.91 3.14 14.87
C GLN A 109 6.73 2.79 13.40
N LEU A 110 6.88 3.79 12.52
CA LEU A 110 6.97 3.60 11.09
C LEU A 110 8.35 3.05 10.73
N LEU A 111 8.38 2.06 9.85
CA LEU A 111 9.62 1.44 9.42
C LEU A 111 10.19 2.13 8.17
N THR A 112 11.50 2.23 8.13
CA THR A 112 12.28 2.68 6.99
C THR A 112 13.00 1.53 6.30
N MET A 113 13.53 1.78 5.12
CA MET A 113 14.39 0.81 4.40
C MET A 113 15.66 0.45 5.20
N GLY A 114 16.11 1.37 6.07
CA GLY A 114 17.26 1.17 6.96
C GLY A 114 17.03 0.21 8.13
N ASP A 115 15.77 -0.02 8.50
CA ASP A 115 15.37 -0.83 9.67
C ASP A 115 15.41 -2.33 9.42
N VAL A 116 15.52 -2.75 8.14
CA VAL A 116 15.40 -4.15 7.75
C VAL A 116 16.44 -4.59 6.73
N ASP A 117 16.78 -5.89 6.77
CA ASP A 117 17.40 -6.58 5.65
C ASP A 117 16.33 -7.23 4.79
N LEU A 118 16.27 -6.83 3.53
CA LEU A 118 15.35 -7.37 2.54
C LEU A 118 16.06 -8.34 1.60
N PRO A 119 15.40 -9.43 1.19
CA PRO A 119 15.95 -10.30 0.16
C PRO A 119 16.03 -9.57 -1.19
N ASN A 120 17.04 -9.90 -1.98
CA ASN A 120 17.13 -9.42 -3.36
C ASN A 120 15.96 -9.99 -4.18
N SER A 121 14.97 -9.17 -4.46
CA SER A 121 13.74 -9.55 -5.16
C SER A 121 13.45 -8.61 -6.33
N LEU A 122 12.65 -9.08 -7.29
CA LEU A 122 12.19 -8.24 -8.39
C LEU A 122 11.36 -7.06 -7.87
N ALA A 123 10.56 -7.27 -6.84
CA ALA A 123 9.76 -6.21 -6.21
C ALA A 123 10.64 -5.11 -5.62
N LEU A 124 11.74 -5.47 -4.93
CA LEU A 124 12.69 -4.49 -4.40
C LEU A 124 13.36 -3.70 -5.52
N LYS A 125 13.79 -4.38 -6.59
CA LYS A 125 14.39 -3.70 -7.75
C LYS A 125 13.41 -2.76 -8.44
N ALA A 126 12.17 -3.19 -8.62
CA ALA A 126 11.12 -2.35 -9.20
C ALA A 126 10.83 -1.11 -8.34
N TRP A 127 10.77 -1.27 -7.02
CA TRP A 127 10.60 -0.14 -6.10
C TRP A 127 11.75 0.86 -6.20
N GLN A 128 12.99 0.38 -6.17
CA GLN A 128 14.18 1.22 -6.32
C GLN A 128 14.18 1.98 -7.65
N TYR A 129 13.83 1.31 -8.75
CA TYR A 129 13.68 1.94 -10.05
C TYR A 129 12.62 3.04 -10.03
N THR A 130 11.46 2.77 -9.43
CA THR A 130 10.36 3.75 -9.30
C THR A 130 10.81 5.02 -8.56
N LEU A 131 11.53 4.86 -7.46
CA LEU A 131 12.05 6.00 -6.70
C LEU A 131 13.05 6.85 -7.51
N HIS A 132 13.92 6.21 -8.30
CA HIS A 132 14.86 6.93 -9.16
C HIS A 132 14.17 7.72 -10.29
N GLN A 133 13.05 7.24 -10.81
CA GLN A 133 12.27 7.97 -11.81
C GLN A 133 11.47 9.14 -11.23
N SER A 134 11.27 9.17 -9.93
CA SER A 134 10.46 10.16 -9.23
C SER A 134 11.26 11.37 -8.74
N GLN A 135 12.59 11.28 -8.78
CA GLN A 135 13.52 12.40 -8.54
C GLN A 135 13.74 13.19 -9.82
#